data_0a7ecee389136ac111cd13240c3c5b46
#
_entry.id   0a7ecee389136ac111cd13240c3c5b46
#
_cell.length_a   1.000
_cell.length_b   1.000
_cell.length_c   1.000
_cell.angle_alpha   90.00
_cell.angle_beta   90.00
_cell.angle_gamma   90.00
#
_symmetry.space_group_name_H-M   'P 1'
#
loop_
_entity.id
_entity.type
_entity.pdbx_description
1 polymer ?
#
loop_
_entity_poly.entity_id
_entity_poly.type
_entity_poly.pdbx_seq_one_letter_code
_entity_poly.pdbx_strand_id
1 'polypeptide(L)'
;MKHKYIVLSLSITISLCSCESILDIDPPTDSITADVTFSTSEGIRTAATGFYTDNFLNNLMYYQGLELYVSQLCDEMLARSGQFADLSQNNYNASSSYIPNLWDAPYSSIYGANDFLEHVEGSMVLPESELNKYRGEALFFRAYAYFYLVNLFGDVPLLTTSDVNVTAKAPRASKTEVYQQIVSDLLQAQVLLKNSGNGRTRISTDAATALLARVYLYTEQWDKAVSEANKLLPTIDGGLGSNYLLEAIDRVFLSTSSETILASNQEGFTGTGSYVGYTRIGNLFIPNERATYASYYFCDELVNAVRAEPEDLRNKWIGEKKGSGGKIYYFPYKYRNMMTPNNAASYESYVILRLAEQYLIRAEASVHLGHTQQAVNDINKIRERAALSPYGGSTAKDDLLMEIETQRRKEFFFEQGHRWMDLNRTGRADAVYSKTSYKKVNWKAFRSLLPIPEQQIGRNRSLTQNPGYESY
;
A
#
# COMPACT_ATOMS: atom_id res chain seq x y z
N MET A 1 -70.63 25.30 -29.92
CA MET A 1 -69.47 25.62 -29.06
C MET A 1 -69.37 24.76 -27.80
N LYS A 2 -70.44 24.30 -27.19
CA LYS A 2 -70.40 23.50 -25.94
C LYS A 2 -69.78 22.09 -26.07
N HIS A 3 -69.89 21.45 -27.22
CA HIS A 3 -69.28 20.10 -27.45
C HIS A 3 -67.76 20.09 -27.65
N LYS A 4 -67.14 21.19 -28.08
CA LYS A 4 -65.66 21.25 -28.27
C LYS A 4 -64.92 21.32 -26.92
N TYR A 5 -65.51 21.90 -25.89
CA TYR A 5 -64.87 21.99 -24.58
C TYR A 5 -64.97 20.67 -23.79
N ILE A 6 -65.99 19.86 -24.00
CA ILE A 6 -66.14 18.56 -23.34
C ILE A 6 -65.14 17.57 -23.87
N VAL A 7 -64.85 17.56 -25.20
CA VAL A 7 -63.82 16.68 -25.80
C VAL A 7 -62.41 17.09 -25.35
N LEU A 8 -62.15 18.40 -25.21
CA LEU A 8 -60.88 18.90 -24.72
C LEU A 8 -60.62 18.60 -23.23
N SER A 9 -61.67 18.71 -22.37
CA SER A 9 -61.59 18.33 -20.95
C SER A 9 -61.35 16.83 -20.76
N LEU A 10 -61.98 15.99 -21.60
CA LEU A 10 -61.81 14.53 -21.48
C LEU A 10 -60.42 14.07 -21.97
N SER A 11 -59.82 14.76 -22.98
CA SER A 11 -58.46 14.48 -23.45
C SER A 11 -57.37 14.86 -22.45
N ILE A 12 -57.59 15.89 -21.61
CA ILE A 12 -56.64 16.32 -20.56
C ILE A 12 -56.67 15.39 -19.34
N THR A 13 -57.84 14.77 -19.08
CA THR A 13 -57.97 13.87 -17.89
C THR A 13 -57.35 12.48 -18.15
N ILE A 14 -57.22 12.05 -19.43
CA ILE A 14 -56.58 10.76 -19.81
C ILE A 14 -55.07 10.86 -19.79
N SER A 15 -54.47 12.06 -19.86
CA SER A 15 -53.01 12.26 -19.86
C SER A 15 -52.38 12.23 -18.44
N LEU A 16 -53.14 12.06 -17.38
CA LEU A 16 -52.66 12.04 -16.02
C LEU A 16 -52.53 10.64 -15.38
N CYS A 17 -52.95 9.59 -16.10
CA CYS A 17 -52.68 8.22 -15.71
C CYS A 17 -51.39 7.76 -16.37
N SER A 18 -50.26 8.38 -15.99
CA SER A 18 -48.93 7.87 -16.26
C SER A 18 -48.68 6.68 -15.32
N CYS A 19 -48.60 5.49 -15.89
CA CYS A 19 -48.26 4.28 -15.15
C CYS A 19 -46.85 4.46 -14.57
N GLU A 20 -46.71 4.52 -13.27
CA GLU A 20 -45.42 4.45 -12.55
C GLU A 20 -44.64 3.17 -12.92
N SER A 21 -45.33 2.11 -13.33
CA SER A 21 -44.73 0.82 -13.72
C SER A 21 -43.89 0.83 -15.02
N ILE A 22 -43.89 1.93 -15.81
CA ILE A 22 -43.04 2.06 -17.01
C ILE A 22 -41.62 2.51 -16.63
N LEU A 23 -41.41 2.98 -15.39
CA LEU A 23 -40.10 3.40 -14.87
C LEU A 23 -39.41 2.32 -14.05
N ASP A 24 -40.07 1.21 -13.74
CA ASP A 24 -39.44 0.03 -13.16
C ASP A 24 -38.63 -0.68 -14.27
N ILE A 25 -37.40 -0.27 -14.41
CA ILE A 25 -36.43 -1.00 -15.23
C ILE A 25 -36.01 -2.20 -14.40
N ASP A 26 -36.35 -3.40 -14.82
CA ASP A 26 -35.83 -4.62 -14.21
C ASP A 26 -34.30 -4.52 -14.12
N PRO A 27 -33.72 -4.94 -12.99
CA PRO A 27 -32.26 -4.96 -12.87
C PRO A 27 -31.66 -5.77 -14.03
N PRO A 28 -30.48 -5.37 -14.55
CA PRO A 28 -29.84 -6.06 -15.66
C PRO A 28 -29.75 -7.57 -15.38
N THR A 29 -30.26 -8.39 -16.29
CA THR A 29 -30.27 -9.87 -16.13
C THR A 29 -28.90 -10.50 -16.28
N ASP A 30 -27.91 -9.73 -16.69
CA ASP A 30 -26.51 -10.10 -16.91
C ASP A 30 -25.56 -9.61 -15.79
N SER A 31 -26.08 -8.94 -14.79
CA SER A 31 -25.32 -8.53 -13.59
C SER A 31 -25.98 -9.06 -12.31
N ILE A 32 -25.18 -9.69 -11.44
CA ILE A 32 -25.62 -10.12 -10.10
C ILE A 32 -25.66 -8.87 -9.21
N THR A 33 -26.83 -8.55 -8.66
CA THR A 33 -26.98 -7.42 -7.74
C THR A 33 -26.34 -7.74 -6.38
N ALA A 34 -25.99 -6.70 -5.62
CA ALA A 34 -25.45 -6.86 -4.26
C ALA A 34 -26.41 -7.70 -3.38
N ASP A 35 -27.71 -7.43 -3.41
CA ASP A 35 -28.72 -8.16 -2.64
C ASP A 35 -28.69 -9.67 -2.93
N VAL A 36 -28.55 -10.07 -4.19
CA VAL A 36 -28.43 -11.48 -4.59
C VAL A 36 -27.10 -12.06 -4.10
N THR A 37 -26.00 -11.34 -4.26
CA THR A 37 -24.67 -11.76 -3.81
C THR A 37 -24.66 -12.03 -2.31
N PHE A 38 -25.13 -11.10 -1.52
CA PHE A 38 -25.07 -11.19 -0.06
C PHE A 38 -26.20 -12.03 0.57
N SER A 39 -27.17 -12.50 -0.21
CA SER A 39 -28.21 -13.44 0.23
C SER A 39 -27.75 -14.89 0.32
N THR A 40 -26.57 -15.24 -0.20
CA THR A 40 -26.07 -16.61 -0.25
C THR A 40 -24.67 -16.73 0.39
N SER A 41 -24.41 -17.92 0.98
CA SER A 41 -23.09 -18.23 1.56
C SER A 41 -21.97 -18.16 0.53
N GLU A 42 -22.21 -18.64 -0.69
CA GLU A 42 -21.23 -18.60 -1.77
C GLU A 42 -20.97 -17.18 -2.25
N GLY A 43 -22.02 -16.38 -2.37
CA GLY A 43 -21.89 -14.97 -2.76
C GLY A 43 -21.05 -14.18 -1.76
N ILE A 44 -21.27 -14.34 -0.44
CA ILE A 44 -20.46 -13.68 0.59
C ILE A 44 -19.00 -14.13 0.52
N ARG A 45 -18.73 -15.45 0.35
CA ARG A 45 -17.36 -15.97 0.19
C ARG A 45 -16.67 -15.42 -1.05
N THR A 46 -17.40 -15.33 -2.15
CA THR A 46 -16.90 -14.77 -3.41
C THR A 46 -16.57 -13.29 -3.26
N ALA A 47 -17.45 -12.50 -2.65
CA ALA A 47 -17.21 -11.08 -2.37
C ALA A 47 -15.98 -10.90 -1.47
N ALA A 48 -15.86 -11.68 -0.38
CA ALA A 48 -14.69 -11.65 0.49
C ALA A 48 -13.38 -12.05 -0.22
N THR A 49 -13.44 -12.98 -1.18
CA THR A 49 -12.28 -13.35 -2.01
C THR A 49 -11.95 -12.26 -3.01
N GLY A 50 -12.95 -11.54 -3.50
CA GLY A 50 -12.81 -10.39 -4.39
C GLY A 50 -11.87 -9.31 -3.82
N PHE A 51 -11.87 -9.09 -2.52
CA PHE A 51 -10.94 -8.13 -1.88
C PHE A 51 -9.49 -8.40 -2.23
N TYR A 52 -9.06 -9.67 -2.23
CA TYR A 52 -7.66 -10.02 -2.51
C TYR A 52 -7.33 -9.81 -3.98
N THR A 53 -8.26 -10.17 -4.87
CA THR A 53 -8.10 -9.97 -6.31
C THR A 53 -8.03 -8.48 -6.64
N ASP A 54 -8.96 -7.70 -6.13
CA ASP A 54 -9.05 -6.28 -6.45
C ASP A 54 -7.92 -5.48 -5.83
N ASN A 55 -7.53 -5.78 -4.59
CA ASN A 55 -6.51 -5.01 -3.89
C ASN A 55 -5.08 -5.44 -4.22
N PHE A 56 -4.82 -6.75 -4.31
CA PHE A 56 -3.44 -7.24 -4.44
C PHE A 56 -3.07 -7.69 -5.85
N LEU A 57 -4.04 -7.95 -6.71
CA LEU A 57 -3.77 -8.45 -8.06
C LEU A 57 -4.14 -7.45 -9.16
N ASN A 58 -5.28 -6.77 -9.05
CA ASN A 58 -5.76 -5.85 -10.07
C ASN A 58 -5.47 -4.39 -9.77
N ASN A 59 -5.26 -4.03 -8.51
CA ASN A 59 -5.09 -2.65 -8.11
C ASN A 59 -3.66 -2.17 -8.42
N LEU A 60 -3.54 -1.23 -9.35
CA LEU A 60 -2.26 -0.69 -9.80
C LEU A 60 -1.45 -0.05 -8.66
N MET A 61 -2.08 0.47 -7.62
CA MET A 61 -1.37 1.09 -6.52
C MET A 61 -0.58 0.06 -5.70
N TYR A 62 -1.22 -1.06 -5.30
CA TYR A 62 -0.58 -2.03 -4.41
C TYR A 62 0.38 -2.98 -5.12
N TYR A 63 0.30 -3.09 -6.41
CA TYR A 63 0.94 -4.12 -7.18
C TYR A 63 2.16 -3.66 -7.98
N GLN A 64 2.12 -2.46 -8.55
CA GLN A 64 3.25 -1.83 -9.24
C GLN A 64 3.30 -0.31 -9.00
N GLY A 65 2.19 0.30 -8.54
CA GLY A 65 2.09 1.74 -8.41
C GLY A 65 2.98 2.28 -7.29
N LEU A 66 3.06 1.58 -6.16
CA LEU A 66 3.94 1.97 -5.06
C LEU A 66 5.40 1.88 -5.47
N GLU A 67 5.83 0.76 -6.08
CA GLU A 67 7.19 0.61 -6.56
C GLU A 67 7.48 1.50 -7.76
N LEU A 68 6.56 1.57 -8.72
CA LEU A 68 6.79 2.36 -9.93
C LEU A 68 6.71 3.86 -9.68
N TYR A 69 5.65 4.34 -9.01
CA TYR A 69 5.44 5.78 -8.88
C TYR A 69 6.14 6.34 -7.64
N VAL A 70 5.98 5.70 -6.49
CA VAL A 70 6.49 6.26 -5.23
C VAL A 70 8.02 6.15 -5.13
N SER A 71 8.65 5.10 -5.69
CA SER A 71 10.12 5.04 -5.77
C SER A 71 10.73 6.10 -6.69
N GLN A 72 9.97 6.65 -7.64
CA GLN A 72 10.40 7.79 -8.44
C GLN A 72 10.18 9.13 -7.73
N LEU A 73 9.15 9.23 -6.89
CA LEU A 73 8.92 10.42 -6.06
C LEU A 73 10.06 10.63 -5.05
N CYS A 74 10.64 9.55 -4.52
CA CYS A 74 11.80 9.61 -3.62
C CYS A 74 13.14 9.51 -4.36
N ASP A 75 14.24 9.37 -3.61
CA ASP A 75 15.62 9.31 -4.12
C ASP A 75 16.06 7.86 -4.42
N GLU A 76 15.21 7.10 -5.16
CA GLU A 76 15.50 5.70 -5.46
C GLU A 76 15.58 5.39 -6.96
N MET A 77 14.59 5.85 -7.75
CA MET A 77 14.43 5.37 -9.12
C MET A 77 14.33 6.51 -10.12
N LEU A 78 14.87 6.26 -11.30
CA LEU A 78 14.77 7.10 -12.49
C LEU A 78 14.06 6.35 -13.61
N ALA A 79 13.24 7.06 -14.37
CA ALA A 79 12.75 6.60 -15.66
C ALA A 79 13.58 7.21 -16.78
N ARG A 80 13.89 6.42 -17.82
CA ARG A 80 14.70 6.87 -18.93
C ARG A 80 14.02 7.94 -19.80
N SER A 81 12.72 7.83 -20.00
CA SER A 81 11.93 8.73 -20.84
C SER A 81 10.43 8.65 -20.54
N GLY A 82 9.67 9.57 -21.10
CA GLY A 82 8.22 9.61 -21.03
C GLY A 82 7.71 10.31 -19.77
N GLN A 83 6.41 10.19 -19.53
CA GLN A 83 5.71 10.85 -18.41
C GLN A 83 6.27 10.52 -17.02
N PHE A 84 6.93 9.37 -16.87
CA PHE A 84 7.52 8.97 -15.60
C PHE A 84 8.84 9.69 -15.29
N ALA A 85 9.49 10.30 -16.27
CA ALA A 85 10.65 11.15 -16.02
C ALA A 85 10.26 12.39 -15.20
N ASP A 86 9.04 12.91 -15.37
CA ASP A 86 8.53 14.05 -14.59
C ASP A 86 8.37 13.69 -13.11
N LEU A 87 7.94 12.45 -12.78
CA LEU A 87 7.88 11.97 -11.40
C LEU A 87 9.25 12.01 -10.73
N SER A 88 10.26 11.41 -11.38
CA SER A 88 11.59 11.33 -10.80
C SER A 88 12.24 12.71 -10.61
N GLN A 89 11.84 13.69 -11.41
CA GLN A 89 12.30 15.10 -11.32
C GLN A 89 11.43 15.96 -10.41
N ASN A 90 10.38 15.43 -9.79
CA ASN A 90 9.36 16.18 -9.04
C ASN A 90 8.69 17.28 -9.89
N ASN A 91 8.53 17.07 -11.19
CA ASN A 91 7.89 18.00 -12.14
C ASN A 91 6.46 17.53 -12.47
N TYR A 92 5.59 17.44 -11.47
CA TYR A 92 4.21 17.00 -11.60
C TYR A 92 3.22 18.01 -11.02
N ASN A 93 1.96 17.89 -11.43
CA ASN A 93 0.85 18.73 -10.99
C ASN A 93 -0.46 17.92 -10.88
N ALA A 94 -1.57 18.60 -10.56
CA ALA A 94 -2.88 17.97 -10.33
C ALA A 94 -3.47 17.28 -11.58
N SER A 95 -3.03 17.63 -12.78
CA SER A 95 -3.48 17.04 -14.06
C SER A 95 -2.58 15.91 -14.56
N SER A 96 -1.49 15.58 -13.84
CA SER A 96 -0.60 14.49 -14.21
C SER A 96 -1.31 13.15 -14.18
N SER A 97 -1.26 12.38 -15.27
CA SER A 97 -2.10 11.21 -15.54
C SER A 97 -1.91 10.02 -14.58
N TYR A 98 -0.83 9.98 -13.82
CA TYR A 98 -0.55 8.92 -12.83
C TYR A 98 -1.02 9.25 -11.41
N ILE A 99 -1.29 10.53 -11.09
CA ILE A 99 -1.81 10.92 -9.76
C ILE A 99 -3.17 10.28 -9.46
N PRO A 100 -4.14 10.26 -10.42
CA PRO A 100 -5.40 9.57 -10.20
C PRO A 100 -5.26 8.11 -9.78
N ASN A 101 -4.29 7.36 -10.31
CA ASN A 101 -4.10 5.97 -9.94
C ASN A 101 -3.78 5.77 -8.46
N LEU A 102 -3.01 6.69 -7.87
CA LEU A 102 -2.65 6.67 -6.44
C LEU A 102 -3.81 7.13 -5.54
N TRP A 103 -4.83 7.78 -6.11
CA TRP A 103 -6.02 8.23 -5.41
C TRP A 103 -7.20 7.26 -5.58
N ASP A 104 -7.54 6.93 -6.83
CA ASP A 104 -8.75 6.17 -7.15
C ASP A 104 -8.68 4.71 -6.66
N ALA A 105 -7.50 4.09 -6.77
CA ALA A 105 -7.32 2.71 -6.38
C ALA A 105 -7.56 2.46 -4.87
N PRO A 106 -7.01 3.27 -3.93
CA PRO A 106 -7.37 3.12 -2.51
C PRO A 106 -8.85 3.41 -2.22
N TYR A 107 -9.45 4.40 -2.88
CA TYR A 107 -10.87 4.68 -2.69
C TYR A 107 -11.77 3.56 -3.21
N SER A 108 -11.38 2.87 -4.27
CA SER A 108 -12.07 1.64 -4.70
C SER A 108 -12.03 0.56 -3.62
N SER A 109 -10.88 0.37 -2.97
CA SER A 109 -10.75 -0.55 -1.83
C SER A 109 -11.64 -0.16 -0.64
N ILE A 110 -11.68 1.13 -0.33
CA ILE A 110 -12.51 1.68 0.76
C ILE A 110 -13.99 1.46 0.48
N TYR A 111 -14.42 1.75 -0.76
CA TYR A 111 -15.80 1.51 -1.18
C TYR A 111 -16.18 0.04 -1.04
N GLY A 112 -15.38 -0.87 -1.60
CA GLY A 112 -15.65 -2.31 -1.51
C GLY A 112 -15.68 -2.81 -0.06
N ALA A 113 -14.81 -2.31 0.81
CA ALA A 113 -14.82 -2.65 2.23
C ALA A 113 -16.08 -2.13 2.95
N ASN A 114 -16.49 -0.89 2.68
CA ASN A 114 -17.71 -0.33 3.26
C ASN A 114 -18.96 -1.08 2.80
N ASP A 115 -19.08 -1.31 1.49
CA ASP A 115 -20.19 -2.05 0.88
C ASP A 115 -20.31 -3.45 1.49
N PHE A 116 -19.19 -4.17 1.60
CA PHE A 116 -19.19 -5.49 2.23
C PHE A 116 -19.64 -5.44 3.70
N LEU A 117 -19.07 -4.52 4.50
CA LEU A 117 -19.39 -4.39 5.93
C LEU A 117 -20.88 -4.08 6.15
N GLU A 118 -21.46 -3.20 5.33
CA GLU A 118 -22.89 -2.82 5.39
C GLU A 118 -23.79 -4.01 5.04
N HIS A 119 -23.47 -4.76 3.98
CA HIS A 119 -24.31 -5.90 3.56
C HIS A 119 -24.21 -7.13 4.47
N VAL A 120 -23.12 -7.31 5.20
CA VAL A 120 -22.98 -8.44 6.15
C VAL A 120 -23.37 -8.06 7.58
N GLU A 121 -23.78 -6.82 7.82
CA GLU A 121 -24.29 -6.41 9.14
C GLU A 121 -25.59 -7.16 9.46
N GLY A 122 -25.63 -7.84 10.61
CA GLY A 122 -26.77 -8.64 11.03
C GLY A 122 -27.08 -9.88 10.18
N SER A 123 -26.24 -10.21 9.19
CA SER A 123 -26.42 -11.40 8.35
C SER A 123 -26.28 -12.69 9.17
N MET A 124 -27.18 -13.64 8.93
CA MET A 124 -27.15 -15.02 9.49
C MET A 124 -26.87 -16.07 8.42
N VAL A 125 -26.44 -15.65 7.23
CA VAL A 125 -26.20 -16.54 6.08
C VAL A 125 -24.97 -17.46 6.27
N LEU A 126 -23.99 -16.97 7.02
CA LEU A 126 -22.77 -17.71 7.40
C LEU A 126 -22.64 -17.81 8.92
N PRO A 127 -21.87 -18.78 9.44
CA PRO A 127 -21.49 -18.79 10.85
C PRO A 127 -20.80 -17.50 11.26
N GLU A 128 -21.11 -17.00 12.47
CA GLU A 128 -20.55 -15.74 12.99
C GLU A 128 -19.01 -15.69 12.96
N SER A 129 -18.35 -16.84 13.23
CA SER A 129 -16.89 -16.95 13.18
C SER A 129 -16.33 -16.70 11.78
N GLU A 130 -17.05 -17.12 10.73
CA GLU A 130 -16.66 -16.90 9.35
C GLU A 130 -16.95 -15.47 8.90
N LEU A 131 -18.11 -14.90 9.29
CA LEU A 131 -18.42 -13.48 9.06
C LEU A 131 -17.43 -12.56 9.75
N ASN A 132 -17.05 -12.85 10.99
CA ASN A 132 -16.05 -12.08 11.73
C ASN A 132 -14.69 -12.07 11.03
N LYS A 133 -14.27 -13.21 10.47
CA LYS A 133 -13.06 -13.26 9.65
C LYS A 133 -13.15 -12.29 8.47
N TYR A 134 -14.21 -12.33 7.69
CA TYR A 134 -14.36 -11.48 6.50
C TYR A 134 -14.54 -9.99 6.86
N ARG A 135 -15.25 -9.68 7.94
CA ARG A 135 -15.33 -8.32 8.48
C ARG A 135 -13.94 -7.79 8.88
N GLY A 136 -13.15 -8.63 9.57
CA GLY A 136 -11.78 -8.27 9.96
C GLY A 136 -10.88 -8.03 8.75
N GLU A 137 -11.00 -8.84 7.69
CA GLU A 137 -10.28 -8.64 6.43
C GLU A 137 -10.69 -7.32 5.74
N ALA A 138 -11.99 -7.00 5.66
CA ALA A 138 -12.50 -5.76 5.09
C ALA A 138 -12.00 -4.52 5.85
N LEU A 139 -12.03 -4.56 7.19
CA LEU A 139 -11.48 -3.48 8.04
C LEU A 139 -9.98 -3.28 7.81
N PHE A 140 -9.21 -4.36 7.68
CA PHE A 140 -7.79 -4.26 7.35
C PHE A 140 -7.57 -3.57 6.00
N PHE A 141 -8.30 -3.96 4.96
CA PHE A 141 -8.16 -3.35 3.63
C PHE A 141 -8.52 -1.86 3.65
N ARG A 142 -9.57 -1.47 4.38
CA ARG A 142 -9.94 -0.06 4.55
C ARG A 142 -8.83 0.74 5.26
N ALA A 143 -8.30 0.21 6.35
CA ALA A 143 -7.20 0.82 7.08
C ALA A 143 -5.93 0.94 6.22
N TYR A 144 -5.59 -0.10 5.46
CA TYR A 144 -4.43 -0.13 4.58
C TYR A 144 -4.56 0.90 3.45
N ALA A 145 -5.73 1.03 2.86
CA ALA A 145 -6.01 2.02 1.83
C ALA A 145 -5.89 3.46 2.38
N TYR A 146 -6.49 3.73 3.54
CA TYR A 146 -6.36 5.04 4.21
C TYR A 146 -4.93 5.36 4.62
N PHE A 147 -4.14 4.37 5.03
CA PHE A 147 -2.74 4.58 5.37
C PHE A 147 -1.95 5.17 4.19
N TYR A 148 -2.16 4.68 2.97
CA TYR A 148 -1.49 5.25 1.80
C TYR A 148 -2.07 6.60 1.40
N LEU A 149 -3.39 6.76 1.40
CA LEU A 149 -4.02 8.05 1.07
C LEU A 149 -3.50 9.17 1.97
N VAL A 150 -3.52 8.98 3.28
CA VAL A 150 -3.11 10.02 4.23
C VAL A 150 -1.63 10.36 4.15
N ASN A 151 -0.77 9.40 3.82
CA ASN A 151 0.68 9.62 3.69
C ASN A 151 1.09 10.18 2.32
N LEU A 152 0.27 10.00 1.29
CA LEU A 152 0.52 10.57 -0.04
C LEU A 152 -0.12 11.94 -0.23
N PHE A 153 -1.33 12.15 0.31
CA PHE A 153 -2.15 13.33 0.01
C PHE A 153 -2.43 14.23 1.24
N GLY A 154 -2.10 13.79 2.45
CA GLY A 154 -2.44 14.51 3.68
C GLY A 154 -3.91 14.34 4.05
N ASP A 155 -4.62 15.45 4.25
CA ASP A 155 -6.06 15.43 4.51
C ASP A 155 -6.82 14.85 3.31
N VAL A 156 -7.74 13.93 3.56
CA VAL A 156 -8.51 13.23 2.51
C VAL A 156 -9.95 12.98 2.98
N PRO A 157 -10.93 12.82 2.08
CA PRO A 157 -12.28 12.40 2.47
C PRO A 157 -12.29 11.11 3.29
N LEU A 158 -12.90 11.16 4.46
CA LEU A 158 -13.07 10.00 5.34
C LEU A 158 -14.45 9.38 5.10
N LEU A 159 -14.48 8.28 4.34
CA LEU A 159 -15.66 7.58 3.89
C LEU A 159 -15.80 6.27 4.66
N THR A 160 -16.85 6.13 5.47
CA THR A 160 -17.17 4.92 6.25
C THR A 160 -18.48 4.28 5.84
N THR A 161 -19.06 4.71 4.71
CA THR A 161 -20.27 4.18 4.09
C THR A 161 -20.09 4.05 2.59
N SER A 162 -20.86 3.17 1.95
CA SER A 162 -20.96 3.01 0.49
C SER A 162 -21.99 3.95 -0.15
N ASP A 163 -22.83 4.66 0.65
CA ASP A 163 -23.86 5.57 0.14
C ASP A 163 -23.26 6.72 -0.69
N VAL A 164 -23.50 6.69 -1.98
CA VAL A 164 -23.01 7.69 -2.95
C VAL A 164 -23.54 9.09 -2.65
N ASN A 165 -24.74 9.23 -2.10
CA ASN A 165 -25.31 10.55 -1.76
C ASN A 165 -24.52 11.25 -0.65
N VAL A 166 -23.89 10.47 0.23
CA VAL A 166 -23.01 10.94 1.30
C VAL A 166 -21.58 11.13 0.76
N THR A 167 -21.04 10.10 0.12
CA THR A 167 -19.62 10.04 -0.26
C THR A 167 -19.25 11.02 -1.36
N ALA A 168 -20.15 11.28 -2.33
CA ALA A 168 -19.91 12.19 -3.45
C ALA A 168 -19.67 13.66 -3.05
N LYS A 169 -20.03 14.05 -1.83
CA LYS A 169 -19.93 15.44 -1.33
C LYS A 169 -19.06 15.57 -0.08
N ALA A 170 -18.42 14.46 0.33
CA ALA A 170 -17.62 14.45 1.54
C ALA A 170 -16.44 15.42 1.45
N PRO A 171 -16.26 16.31 2.41
CA PRO A 171 -15.08 17.16 2.49
C PRO A 171 -13.86 16.34 2.92
N ARG A 172 -12.69 16.95 2.87
CA ARG A 172 -11.47 16.35 3.43
C ARG A 172 -11.56 16.34 4.96
N ALA A 173 -11.29 15.21 5.56
CA ALA A 173 -11.03 15.06 7.00
C ALA A 173 -9.54 15.29 7.27
N SER A 174 -9.22 15.72 8.46
CA SER A 174 -7.83 15.94 8.87
C SER A 174 -7.03 14.63 8.91
N LYS A 175 -5.73 14.73 8.67
CA LYS A 175 -4.79 13.61 8.82
C LYS A 175 -4.99 12.88 10.16
N THR A 176 -5.25 13.61 11.24
CA THR A 176 -5.49 13.04 12.58
C THR A 176 -6.75 12.18 12.62
N GLU A 177 -7.88 12.66 12.09
CA GLU A 177 -9.13 11.89 12.05
C GLU A 177 -8.99 10.62 11.20
N VAL A 178 -8.30 10.72 10.06
CA VAL A 178 -8.04 9.55 9.22
C VAL A 178 -7.19 8.51 9.96
N TYR A 179 -6.15 8.92 10.69
CA TYR A 179 -5.36 7.98 11.50
C TYR A 179 -6.15 7.39 12.67
N GLN A 180 -7.05 8.12 13.29
CA GLN A 180 -7.97 7.58 14.31
C GLN A 180 -8.84 6.46 13.73
N GLN A 181 -9.37 6.64 12.53
CA GLN A 181 -10.15 5.59 11.84
C GLN A 181 -9.28 4.37 11.51
N ILE A 182 -8.07 4.56 10.99
CA ILE A 182 -7.12 3.47 10.71
C ILE A 182 -6.85 2.65 11.98
N VAL A 183 -6.57 3.31 13.10
CA VAL A 183 -6.34 2.63 14.39
C VAL A 183 -7.58 1.87 14.84
N SER A 184 -8.77 2.49 14.74
CA SER A 184 -10.04 1.85 15.09
C SER A 184 -10.28 0.58 14.27
N ASP A 185 -10.10 0.66 12.95
CA ASP A 185 -10.29 -0.48 12.05
C ASP A 185 -9.31 -1.62 12.36
N LEU A 186 -8.04 -1.31 12.60
CA LEU A 186 -7.02 -2.32 12.88
C LEU A 186 -7.21 -2.99 14.24
N LEU A 187 -7.62 -2.25 15.28
CA LEU A 187 -7.95 -2.83 16.59
C LEU A 187 -9.15 -3.76 16.50
N GLN A 188 -10.19 -3.39 15.76
CA GLN A 188 -11.33 -4.26 15.52
C GLN A 188 -10.93 -5.49 14.68
N ALA A 189 -10.10 -5.30 13.63
CA ALA A 189 -9.60 -6.41 12.84
C ALA A 189 -8.82 -7.41 13.68
N GLN A 190 -7.94 -6.98 14.61
CA GLN A 190 -7.24 -7.89 15.53
C GLN A 190 -8.20 -8.77 16.35
N VAL A 191 -9.31 -8.19 16.83
CA VAL A 191 -10.31 -8.93 17.62
C VAL A 191 -11.06 -9.95 16.75
N LEU A 192 -11.53 -9.52 15.58
CA LEU A 192 -12.34 -10.34 14.67
C LEU A 192 -11.52 -11.47 14.03
N LEU A 193 -10.24 -11.26 13.79
CA LEU A 193 -9.33 -12.23 13.16
C LEU A 193 -8.67 -13.22 14.14
N LYS A 194 -8.93 -13.13 15.44
CA LYS A 194 -8.20 -13.89 16.48
C LYS A 194 -8.07 -15.39 16.23
N ASN A 195 -9.01 -15.99 15.54
CA ASN A 195 -9.04 -17.42 15.25
C ASN A 195 -9.00 -17.74 13.75
N SER A 196 -8.61 -16.79 12.90
CA SER A 196 -8.67 -16.96 11.45
C SER A 196 -7.51 -17.76 10.84
N GLY A 197 -6.56 -18.22 11.67
CA GLY A 197 -5.34 -18.88 11.22
C GLY A 197 -4.22 -17.90 10.85
N ASN A 198 -3.01 -18.45 10.64
CA ASN A 198 -1.78 -17.66 10.40
C ASN A 198 -1.30 -17.82 8.95
N GLY A 199 -2.22 -17.94 7.99
CA GLY A 199 -1.85 -17.98 6.57
C GLY A 199 -1.18 -16.69 6.13
N ARG A 200 -0.01 -16.78 5.48
CA ARG A 200 0.77 -15.59 5.06
C ARG A 200 0.21 -14.90 3.81
N THR A 201 -0.76 -15.51 3.16
CA THR A 201 -1.42 -15.00 1.95
C THR A 201 -2.84 -14.50 2.20
N ARG A 202 -3.29 -14.62 3.45
CA ARG A 202 -4.55 -14.04 3.91
C ARG A 202 -4.30 -13.16 5.12
N ILE A 203 -5.13 -12.14 5.26
CA ILE A 203 -5.04 -11.21 6.39
C ILE A 203 -5.35 -11.98 7.67
N SER A 204 -4.46 -11.82 8.63
CA SER A 204 -4.49 -12.46 9.94
C SER A 204 -4.39 -11.41 11.04
N THR A 205 -4.58 -11.83 12.29
CA THR A 205 -4.29 -10.97 13.46
C THR A 205 -2.87 -10.42 13.39
N ASP A 206 -1.90 -11.22 12.94
CA ASP A 206 -0.51 -10.80 12.85
C ASP A 206 -0.29 -9.71 11.79
N ALA A 207 -1.00 -9.81 10.66
CA ALA A 207 -0.97 -8.77 9.63
C ALA A 207 -1.56 -7.45 10.17
N ALA A 208 -2.69 -7.50 10.88
CA ALA A 208 -3.29 -6.33 11.51
C ALA A 208 -2.35 -5.73 12.58
N THR A 209 -1.68 -6.58 13.37
CA THR A 209 -0.69 -6.18 14.37
C THR A 209 0.52 -5.49 13.74
N ALA A 210 1.07 -6.04 12.66
CA ALA A 210 2.20 -5.47 11.95
C ALA A 210 1.90 -4.08 11.36
N LEU A 211 0.71 -3.94 10.74
CA LEU A 211 0.28 -2.66 10.21
C LEU A 211 -0.02 -1.65 11.34
N LEU A 212 -0.60 -2.10 12.45
CA LEU A 212 -0.88 -1.24 13.60
C LEU A 212 0.42 -0.73 14.25
N ALA A 213 1.46 -1.56 14.35
CA ALA A 213 2.79 -1.13 14.81
C ALA A 213 3.36 -0.02 13.90
N ARG A 214 3.24 -0.17 12.57
CA ARG A 214 3.63 0.87 11.60
C ARG A 214 2.83 2.16 11.83
N VAL A 215 1.50 2.06 11.98
CA VAL A 215 0.62 3.22 12.22
C VAL A 215 0.99 3.94 13.52
N TYR A 216 1.27 3.22 14.60
CA TYR A 216 1.70 3.82 15.85
C TYR A 216 3.07 4.50 15.75
N LEU A 217 4.02 3.94 14.96
CA LEU A 217 5.27 4.62 14.64
C LEU A 217 5.02 5.95 13.91
N TYR A 218 4.13 5.96 12.92
CA TYR A 218 3.80 7.14 12.09
C TYR A 218 3.02 8.22 12.84
N THR A 219 2.36 7.84 13.92
CA THR A 219 1.63 8.76 14.80
C THR A 219 2.35 9.03 16.12
N GLU A 220 3.65 8.68 16.20
CA GLU A 220 4.55 8.92 17.34
C GLU A 220 4.05 8.34 18.67
N GLN A 221 3.23 7.29 18.60
CA GLN A 221 2.75 6.55 19.77
C GLN A 221 3.76 5.43 20.14
N TRP A 222 4.95 5.82 20.58
CA TRP A 222 6.13 4.98 20.72
C TRP A 222 5.91 3.73 21.56
N ASP A 223 5.30 3.87 22.74
CA ASP A 223 5.00 2.73 23.62
C ASP A 223 4.11 1.70 22.94
N LYS A 224 3.10 2.16 22.20
CA LYS A 224 2.18 1.27 21.48
C LYS A 224 2.88 0.62 20.29
N ALA A 225 3.74 1.34 19.58
CA ALA A 225 4.54 0.78 18.49
C ALA A 225 5.43 -0.36 18.98
N VAL A 226 6.13 -0.17 20.11
CA VAL A 226 6.91 -1.23 20.77
C VAL A 226 6.03 -2.40 21.18
N SER A 227 4.88 -2.12 21.80
CA SER A 227 3.95 -3.16 22.26
C SER A 227 3.43 -4.05 21.11
N GLU A 228 3.01 -3.44 19.98
CA GLU A 228 2.54 -4.21 18.83
C GLU A 228 3.68 -4.99 18.15
N ALA A 229 4.84 -4.37 17.96
CA ALA A 229 6.00 -5.06 17.39
C ALA A 229 6.46 -6.26 18.24
N ASN A 230 6.43 -6.15 19.57
CA ASN A 230 6.77 -7.24 20.48
C ASN A 230 5.90 -8.49 20.34
N LYS A 231 4.65 -8.36 19.86
CA LYS A 231 3.77 -9.52 19.62
C LYS A 231 4.27 -10.39 18.47
N LEU A 232 5.07 -9.82 17.57
CA LEU A 232 5.55 -10.46 16.35
C LEU A 232 7.04 -10.84 16.43
N LEU A 233 7.79 -10.21 17.33
CA LEU A 233 9.23 -10.44 17.46
C LEU A 233 9.51 -11.52 18.51
N PRO A 234 10.60 -12.30 18.34
CA PRO A 234 11.06 -13.22 19.38
C PRO A 234 11.28 -12.46 20.70
N THR A 235 10.96 -13.10 21.82
CA THR A 235 11.26 -12.56 23.16
C THR A 235 12.76 -12.54 23.40
N ILE A 236 13.23 -11.58 24.24
CA ILE A 236 14.66 -11.42 24.60
C ILE A 236 15.23 -12.73 25.18
N ASP A 237 14.42 -13.50 25.88
CA ASP A 237 14.80 -14.76 26.52
C ASP A 237 14.80 -15.99 25.59
N GLY A 238 14.67 -15.77 24.27
CA GLY A 238 14.66 -16.85 23.29
C GLY A 238 13.39 -17.71 23.28
N GLY A 239 12.35 -17.28 23.99
CA GLY A 239 11.05 -17.94 23.93
C GLY A 239 10.46 -17.85 22.50
N LEU A 240 9.83 -18.96 22.03
CA LEU A 240 9.15 -19.05 20.74
C LEU A 240 7.87 -18.18 20.75
N GLY A 241 8.02 -16.86 20.87
CA GLY A 241 6.90 -15.92 20.85
C GLY A 241 6.39 -15.59 19.45
N SER A 242 7.15 -15.97 18.41
CA SER A 242 6.86 -15.56 17.02
C SER A 242 6.97 -16.76 16.08
N ASN A 243 5.99 -16.84 15.15
CA ASN A 243 6.02 -17.77 14.01
C ASN A 243 6.92 -17.28 12.86
N TYR A 244 7.65 -16.18 13.07
CA TYR A 244 8.42 -15.48 12.05
C TYR A 244 9.91 -15.44 12.43
N LEU A 245 10.76 -15.59 11.42
CA LEU A 245 12.22 -15.50 11.55
C LEU A 245 12.77 -14.64 10.42
N LEU A 246 13.84 -13.88 10.69
CA LEU A 246 14.58 -13.21 9.62
C LEU A 246 15.18 -14.26 8.68
N GLU A 247 14.94 -14.09 7.39
CA GLU A 247 15.44 -14.98 6.35
C GLU A 247 16.79 -14.52 5.79
N ALA A 248 17.53 -15.46 5.22
CA ALA A 248 18.69 -15.13 4.40
C ALA A 248 18.28 -14.21 3.23
N ILE A 249 19.15 -13.28 2.86
CA ILE A 249 18.88 -12.19 1.90
C ILE A 249 18.29 -12.68 0.56
N ASP A 250 18.72 -13.84 0.09
CA ASP A 250 18.26 -14.44 -1.16
C ASP A 250 16.92 -15.20 -1.05
N ARG A 251 16.39 -15.34 0.17
CA ARG A 251 15.14 -16.06 0.45
C ARG A 251 13.99 -15.17 0.93
N VAL A 252 14.25 -13.90 1.24
CA VAL A 252 13.26 -12.97 1.82
C VAL A 252 11.97 -12.89 1.00
N PHE A 253 12.07 -12.90 -0.33
CA PHE A 253 10.93 -12.71 -1.24
C PHE A 253 10.38 -14.01 -1.84
N LEU A 254 10.87 -15.16 -1.39
CA LEU A 254 10.30 -16.46 -1.78
C LEU A 254 8.95 -16.68 -1.12
N SER A 255 8.06 -17.40 -1.79
CA SER A 255 6.73 -17.76 -1.27
C SER A 255 6.79 -18.58 0.03
N THR A 256 7.93 -19.25 0.27
CA THR A 256 8.23 -20.05 1.49
C THR A 256 8.92 -19.25 2.60
N SER A 257 9.13 -17.94 2.42
CA SER A 257 9.87 -17.12 3.39
C SER A 257 9.25 -17.13 4.78
N SER A 258 10.03 -17.46 5.81
CA SER A 258 9.61 -17.38 7.22
C SER A 258 9.52 -15.93 7.73
N GLU A 259 10.09 -14.97 7.02
CA GLU A 259 10.05 -13.55 7.36
C GLU A 259 8.73 -12.88 6.97
N THR A 260 8.00 -13.43 6.01
CA THR A 260 6.76 -12.86 5.48
C THR A 260 5.63 -12.94 6.50
N ILE A 261 5.02 -11.80 6.83
CA ILE A 261 3.80 -11.71 7.64
C ILE A 261 2.57 -11.68 6.73
N LEU A 262 2.62 -10.89 5.67
CA LEU A 262 1.58 -10.82 4.64
C LEU A 262 2.21 -10.66 3.26
N ALA A 263 1.78 -11.50 2.33
CA ALA A 263 2.11 -11.38 0.91
C ALA A 263 0.86 -11.57 0.04
N SER A 264 0.90 -11.03 -1.17
CA SER A 264 -0.09 -11.35 -2.19
C SER A 264 0.14 -12.78 -2.70
N ASN A 265 -0.92 -13.61 -2.66
CA ASN A 265 -0.88 -14.91 -3.33
C ASN A 265 -1.12 -14.69 -4.82
N GLN A 266 -0.12 -14.98 -5.61
CA GLN A 266 -0.18 -14.89 -7.07
C GLN A 266 -0.59 -16.24 -7.71
N GLU A 267 -0.71 -17.29 -6.90
CA GLU A 267 -1.11 -18.62 -7.36
C GLU A 267 -2.64 -18.67 -7.52
N GLY A 268 -3.09 -19.17 -8.68
CA GLY A 268 -4.51 -19.44 -8.91
C GLY A 268 -5.27 -18.38 -9.70
N PHE A 269 -4.62 -17.32 -10.16
CA PHE A 269 -5.26 -16.38 -11.06
C PHE A 269 -5.35 -16.98 -12.48
N THR A 270 -6.51 -17.52 -12.84
CA THR A 270 -6.77 -18.18 -14.14
C THR A 270 -7.20 -17.20 -15.24
N GLY A 271 -6.78 -15.95 -15.18
CA GLY A 271 -6.99 -14.95 -16.22
C GLY A 271 -5.81 -14.86 -17.19
N THR A 272 -5.92 -14.06 -18.24
CA THR A 272 -4.83 -13.71 -19.17
C THR A 272 -3.71 -12.92 -18.47
N GLY A 273 -3.00 -13.55 -17.53
CA GLY A 273 -1.99 -12.92 -16.69
C GLY A 273 -1.70 -13.66 -15.41
N SER A 274 -1.85 -14.99 -15.38
CA SER A 274 -1.46 -15.82 -14.22
C SER A 274 0.03 -15.66 -13.95
N TYR A 275 0.38 -15.09 -12.79
CA TYR A 275 1.77 -14.91 -12.32
C TYR A 275 2.14 -16.02 -11.35
N VAL A 276 2.13 -17.27 -11.79
CA VAL A 276 2.47 -18.42 -10.94
C VAL A 276 3.96 -18.39 -10.60
N GLY A 277 4.28 -18.19 -9.33
CA GLY A 277 5.65 -18.25 -8.83
C GLY A 277 6.57 -17.11 -9.24
N TYR A 278 6.05 -16.03 -9.82
CA TYR A 278 6.78 -14.79 -10.09
C TYR A 278 5.90 -13.57 -9.86
N THR A 279 6.51 -12.40 -9.75
CA THR A 279 5.80 -11.14 -9.56
C THR A 279 5.84 -10.30 -10.83
N ARG A 280 4.84 -9.46 -11.03
CA ARG A 280 4.88 -8.47 -12.12
C ARG A 280 6.06 -7.50 -11.96
N ILE A 281 6.55 -7.30 -10.74
CA ILE A 281 7.71 -6.46 -10.47
C ILE A 281 8.96 -7.06 -11.15
N GLY A 282 9.25 -8.35 -10.96
CA GLY A 282 10.35 -9.01 -11.67
C GLY A 282 10.21 -8.89 -13.19
N ASN A 283 8.99 -9.11 -13.69
CA ASN A 283 8.71 -9.00 -15.13
C ASN A 283 8.88 -7.58 -15.68
N LEU A 284 8.45 -6.54 -14.92
CA LEU A 284 8.46 -5.15 -15.38
C LEU A 284 9.84 -4.49 -15.30
N PHE A 285 10.61 -4.77 -14.24
CA PHE A 285 11.80 -3.99 -13.93
C PHE A 285 13.11 -4.67 -14.31
N ILE A 286 13.13 -5.99 -14.47
CA ILE A 286 14.33 -6.70 -14.93
C ILE A 286 14.44 -6.53 -16.46
N PRO A 287 15.53 -5.91 -16.97
CA PRO A 287 15.71 -5.77 -18.41
C PRO A 287 15.93 -7.15 -19.05
N ASN A 288 15.22 -7.45 -20.13
CA ASN A 288 15.47 -8.69 -20.86
C ASN A 288 16.90 -8.73 -21.44
N GLU A 289 17.38 -9.92 -21.81
CA GLU A 289 18.77 -10.12 -22.25
C GLU A 289 19.13 -9.27 -23.48
N ARG A 290 18.19 -9.04 -24.39
CA ARG A 290 18.39 -8.27 -25.62
C ARG A 290 18.28 -6.75 -25.42
N ALA A 291 17.78 -6.30 -24.25
CA ALA A 291 17.65 -4.89 -23.99
C ALA A 291 19.02 -4.18 -23.95
N THR A 292 19.10 -3.06 -24.65
CA THR A 292 20.31 -2.21 -24.67
C THR A 292 20.29 -1.16 -23.55
N TYR A 293 19.23 -1.14 -22.73
CA TYR A 293 19.04 -0.25 -21.58
C TYR A 293 17.98 -0.83 -20.64
N ALA A 294 17.89 -0.26 -19.44
CA ALA A 294 16.76 -0.42 -18.54
C ALA A 294 15.81 0.78 -18.69
N SER A 295 14.51 0.53 -18.79
CA SER A 295 13.49 1.60 -18.85
C SER A 295 13.38 2.36 -17.52
N TYR A 296 13.52 1.61 -16.42
CA TYR A 296 13.55 2.09 -15.04
C TYR A 296 14.83 1.60 -14.39
N TYR A 297 15.53 2.47 -13.67
CA TYR A 297 16.80 2.13 -13.05
C TYR A 297 17.02 2.93 -11.76
N PHE A 298 17.77 2.38 -10.85
CA PHE A 298 18.12 3.05 -9.60
C PHE A 298 19.04 4.24 -9.85
N CYS A 299 18.86 5.29 -9.07
CA CYS A 299 19.78 6.43 -9.06
C CYS A 299 21.10 6.07 -8.36
N ASP A 300 22.15 6.83 -8.69
CA ASP A 300 23.47 6.61 -8.10
C ASP A 300 23.47 6.83 -6.58
N GLU A 301 22.63 7.74 -6.07
CA GLU A 301 22.51 8.01 -4.63
C GLU A 301 22.02 6.78 -3.84
N LEU A 302 21.07 6.00 -4.40
CA LEU A 302 20.64 4.75 -3.78
C LEU A 302 21.72 3.68 -3.89
N VAL A 303 22.26 3.48 -5.09
CA VAL A 303 23.30 2.45 -5.35
C VAL A 303 24.50 2.65 -4.44
N ASN A 304 24.99 3.88 -4.33
CA ASN A 304 26.12 4.22 -3.46
C ASN A 304 25.78 4.00 -1.99
N ALA A 305 24.56 4.33 -1.55
CA ALA A 305 24.14 4.11 -0.16
C ALA A 305 24.07 2.62 0.20
N VAL A 306 23.53 1.77 -0.69
CA VAL A 306 23.44 0.32 -0.45
C VAL A 306 24.85 -0.32 -0.51
N ARG A 307 25.70 0.11 -1.43
CA ARG A 307 27.05 -0.43 -1.66
C ARG A 307 28.15 0.23 -0.82
N ALA A 308 27.80 1.11 0.10
CA ALA A 308 28.78 1.78 0.98
C ALA A 308 29.63 0.80 1.81
N GLU A 309 29.05 -0.37 2.15
CA GLU A 309 29.72 -1.49 2.81
C GLU A 309 29.74 -2.67 1.81
N PRO A 310 30.91 -3.03 1.24
CA PRO A 310 30.98 -4.06 0.19
C PRO A 310 30.51 -5.45 0.62
N GLU A 311 30.64 -5.78 1.91
CA GLU A 311 30.21 -7.02 2.53
C GLU A 311 28.70 -7.11 2.73
N ASP A 312 27.96 -6.00 2.64
CA ASP A 312 26.51 -5.97 2.82
C ASP A 312 25.80 -6.86 1.78
N LEU A 313 25.23 -7.96 2.24
CA LEU A 313 24.57 -8.93 1.36
C LEU A 313 23.37 -8.35 0.62
N ARG A 314 22.78 -7.24 1.07
CA ARG A 314 21.69 -6.53 0.37
C ARG A 314 22.13 -5.94 -0.96
N ASN A 315 23.44 -5.87 -1.23
CA ASN A 315 23.97 -5.58 -2.56
C ASN A 315 23.43 -6.53 -3.64
N LYS A 316 23.05 -7.77 -3.27
CA LYS A 316 22.43 -8.76 -4.16
C LYS A 316 21.02 -8.39 -4.62
N TRP A 317 20.39 -7.42 -4.00
CA TRP A 317 19.08 -6.90 -4.38
C TRP A 317 19.13 -5.83 -5.49
N ILE A 318 20.34 -5.53 -5.97
CA ILE A 318 20.58 -4.62 -7.09
C ILE A 318 21.17 -5.42 -8.24
N GLY A 319 20.41 -5.51 -9.33
CA GLY A 319 20.89 -6.07 -10.61
C GLY A 319 21.63 -5.04 -11.44
N GLU A 320 22.45 -5.52 -12.40
CA GLU A 320 23.22 -4.68 -13.30
C GLU A 320 22.98 -5.08 -14.76
N LYS A 321 22.84 -4.08 -15.62
CA LYS A 321 22.77 -4.24 -17.07
C LYS A 321 23.74 -3.27 -17.75
N LYS A 322 24.72 -3.80 -18.47
CA LYS A 322 25.55 -2.99 -19.33
C LYS A 322 24.78 -2.64 -20.60
N GLY A 323 24.54 -1.35 -20.79
CA GLY A 323 23.87 -0.82 -21.98
C GLY A 323 24.81 -0.46 -23.09
N SER A 324 24.24 0.04 -24.22
CA SER A 324 25.03 0.58 -25.33
C SER A 324 25.85 1.79 -24.85
N GLY A 325 27.06 1.91 -25.35
CA GLY A 325 28.02 2.97 -24.95
C GLY A 325 28.72 2.71 -23.59
N GLY A 326 28.54 1.51 -23.00
CA GLY A 326 29.23 1.12 -21.77
C GLY A 326 28.58 1.61 -20.46
N LYS A 327 27.47 2.35 -20.51
CA LYS A 327 26.74 2.78 -19.32
C LYS A 327 26.18 1.55 -18.60
N ILE A 328 26.35 1.49 -17.27
CA ILE A 328 25.73 0.49 -16.42
C ILE A 328 24.40 1.05 -15.91
N TYR A 329 23.35 0.25 -16.02
CA TYR A 329 22.04 0.51 -15.44
C TYR A 329 21.84 -0.44 -14.27
N TYR A 330 21.51 0.10 -13.10
CA TYR A 330 21.19 -0.66 -11.90
C TYR A 330 19.68 -0.79 -11.79
N PHE A 331 19.17 -2.00 -11.55
CA PHE A 331 17.74 -2.25 -11.52
C PHE A 331 17.32 -3.07 -10.29
N PRO A 332 16.02 -3.04 -9.89
CA PRO A 332 15.51 -3.82 -8.77
C PRO A 332 15.68 -5.33 -9.03
N TYR A 333 16.27 -6.04 -8.06
CA TYR A 333 16.51 -7.48 -8.14
C TYR A 333 16.13 -8.21 -6.84
N LYS A 334 15.20 -7.66 -6.07
CA LYS A 334 14.57 -8.32 -4.93
C LYS A 334 13.68 -9.46 -5.38
N TYR A 335 12.92 -9.24 -6.46
CA TYR A 335 12.18 -10.25 -7.21
C TYR A 335 12.98 -10.58 -8.46
N ARG A 336 13.29 -11.85 -8.66
CA ARG A 336 14.25 -12.31 -9.68
C ARG A 336 13.60 -13.05 -10.85
N ASN A 337 12.38 -13.53 -10.63
CA ASN A 337 11.65 -14.30 -11.62
C ASN A 337 10.88 -13.36 -12.57
N MET A 338 11.21 -13.45 -13.87
CA MET A 338 10.50 -12.73 -14.94
C MET A 338 9.31 -13.54 -15.49
N MET A 339 9.28 -14.83 -15.19
CA MET A 339 8.27 -15.81 -15.60
C MET A 339 8.24 -16.96 -14.60
N THR A 340 7.25 -17.85 -14.70
CA THR A 340 7.14 -19.04 -13.85
C THR A 340 8.43 -19.86 -13.87
N PRO A 341 9.11 -20.02 -12.73
CA PRO A 341 10.31 -20.85 -12.67
C PRO A 341 9.93 -22.35 -12.69
N ASN A 342 10.85 -23.19 -13.19
CA ASN A 342 10.65 -24.62 -13.26
C ASN A 342 10.60 -25.32 -11.89
N ASN A 343 11.13 -24.68 -10.83
CA ASN A 343 11.18 -25.20 -9.48
C ASN A 343 10.30 -24.38 -8.54
N ALA A 344 9.29 -25.01 -7.95
CA ALA A 344 8.39 -24.37 -7.00
C ALA A 344 9.10 -23.80 -5.74
N ALA A 345 10.26 -24.36 -5.35
CA ALA A 345 11.07 -23.80 -4.28
C ALA A 345 11.64 -22.39 -4.58
N SER A 346 11.60 -21.98 -5.83
CA SER A 346 12.02 -20.65 -6.31
C SER A 346 10.83 -19.71 -6.55
N TYR A 347 9.62 -20.10 -6.19
CA TYR A 347 8.44 -19.26 -6.33
C TYR A 347 8.55 -18.03 -5.43
N GLU A 348 8.17 -16.88 -5.96
CA GLU A 348 8.16 -15.58 -5.30
C GLU A 348 6.73 -15.13 -5.03
N SER A 349 6.53 -14.41 -3.92
CA SER A 349 5.28 -13.73 -3.61
C SER A 349 5.53 -12.25 -3.35
N TYR A 350 4.62 -11.38 -3.78
CA TYR A 350 4.73 -9.96 -3.51
C TYR A 350 4.51 -9.68 -2.03
N VAL A 351 5.60 -9.35 -1.32
CA VAL A 351 5.62 -9.14 0.13
C VAL A 351 5.04 -7.79 0.49
N ILE A 352 4.09 -7.76 1.42
CA ILE A 352 3.38 -6.56 1.88
C ILE A 352 3.85 -6.17 3.29
N LEU A 353 3.96 -7.15 4.20
CA LEU A 353 4.42 -6.96 5.56
C LEU A 353 5.42 -8.06 5.91
N ARG A 354 6.54 -7.69 6.54
CA ARG A 354 7.60 -8.62 6.92
C ARG A 354 8.29 -8.26 8.23
N LEU A 355 8.90 -9.25 8.85
CA LEU A 355 9.45 -9.18 10.20
C LEU A 355 10.56 -8.12 10.36
N ALA A 356 11.41 -7.94 9.35
CA ALA A 356 12.48 -6.93 9.42
C ALA A 356 11.95 -5.52 9.72
N GLU A 357 10.75 -5.20 9.24
CA GLU A 357 10.12 -3.92 9.55
C GLU A 357 9.80 -3.80 11.05
N GLN A 358 9.33 -4.87 11.67
CA GLN A 358 8.98 -4.86 13.09
C GLN A 358 10.19 -4.63 13.99
N TYR A 359 11.37 -5.16 13.62
CA TYR A 359 12.65 -4.84 14.29
C TYR A 359 12.96 -3.35 14.17
N LEU A 360 12.85 -2.75 13.00
CA LEU A 360 13.20 -1.34 12.79
C LEU A 360 12.14 -0.38 13.33
N ILE A 361 10.86 -0.77 13.41
CA ILE A 361 9.82 -0.04 14.15
C ILE A 361 10.16 -0.02 15.64
N ARG A 362 10.47 -1.19 16.23
CA ARG A 362 10.80 -1.27 17.65
C ARG A 362 12.10 -0.54 17.98
N ALA A 363 13.10 -0.61 17.10
CA ALA A 363 14.34 0.13 17.26
C ALA A 363 14.10 1.64 17.35
N GLU A 364 13.37 2.21 16.40
CA GLU A 364 13.11 3.64 16.35
C GLU A 364 12.26 4.11 17.54
N ALA A 365 11.17 3.42 17.82
CA ALA A 365 10.33 3.73 18.98
C ALA A 365 11.12 3.63 20.31
N SER A 366 12.01 2.62 20.44
CA SER A 366 12.87 2.44 21.61
C SER A 366 13.86 3.59 21.80
N VAL A 367 14.41 4.15 20.69
CA VAL A 367 15.26 5.36 20.78
C VAL A 367 14.46 6.54 21.33
N HIS A 368 13.24 6.74 20.89
CA HIS A 368 12.39 7.84 21.39
C HIS A 368 12.01 7.67 22.87
N LEU A 369 11.88 6.43 23.35
CA LEU A 369 11.61 6.09 24.75
C LEU A 369 12.87 6.06 25.63
N GLY A 370 14.06 6.25 25.08
CA GLY A 370 15.32 6.14 25.81
C GLY A 370 15.79 4.70 26.08
N HIS A 371 15.18 3.71 25.46
CA HIS A 371 15.55 2.29 25.54
C HIS A 371 16.69 1.97 24.58
N THR A 372 17.80 2.65 24.72
CA THR A 372 18.95 2.65 23.79
C THR A 372 19.49 1.25 23.49
N GLN A 373 19.64 0.40 24.52
CA GLN A 373 20.17 -0.95 24.33
C GLN A 373 19.26 -1.83 23.47
N GLN A 374 17.92 -1.70 23.64
CA GLN A 374 16.96 -2.41 22.80
C GLN A 374 17.08 -1.98 21.34
N ALA A 375 17.21 -0.67 21.10
CA ALA A 375 17.38 -0.14 19.76
C ALA A 375 18.64 -0.69 19.08
N VAL A 376 19.77 -0.70 19.77
CA VAL A 376 21.04 -1.27 19.27
C VAL A 376 20.90 -2.76 18.99
N ASN A 377 20.22 -3.51 19.85
CA ASN A 377 20.00 -4.95 19.64
C ASN A 377 19.18 -5.20 18.38
N ASP A 378 18.13 -4.43 18.13
CA ASP A 378 17.28 -4.58 16.95
C ASP A 378 18.00 -4.17 15.66
N ILE A 379 18.76 -3.09 15.67
CA ILE A 379 19.65 -2.68 14.57
C ILE A 379 20.62 -3.82 14.26
N ASN A 380 21.22 -4.43 15.29
CA ASN A 380 22.21 -5.50 15.11
C ASN A 380 21.59 -6.76 14.51
N LYS A 381 20.32 -7.08 14.75
CA LYS A 381 19.63 -8.20 14.08
C LYS A 381 19.56 -8.00 12.56
N ILE A 382 19.29 -6.77 12.12
CA ILE A 382 19.24 -6.44 10.69
C ILE A 382 20.65 -6.44 10.09
N ARG A 383 21.64 -5.88 10.79
CA ARG A 383 23.05 -5.85 10.37
C ARG A 383 23.64 -7.27 10.27
N GLU A 384 23.45 -8.09 11.30
CA GLU A 384 23.89 -9.48 11.34
C GLU A 384 23.36 -10.29 10.15
N ARG A 385 22.05 -10.20 9.87
CA ARG A 385 21.43 -10.87 8.71
C ARG A 385 22.04 -10.40 7.38
N ALA A 386 22.46 -9.13 7.30
CA ALA A 386 23.11 -8.55 6.14
C ALA A 386 24.63 -8.84 6.09
N ALA A 387 25.16 -9.66 6.98
CA ALA A 387 26.59 -9.97 7.17
C ALA A 387 27.46 -8.76 7.53
N LEU A 388 26.85 -7.76 8.16
CA LEU A 388 27.58 -6.58 8.65
C LEU A 388 27.99 -6.75 10.11
N SER A 389 29.11 -6.13 10.49
CA SER A 389 29.54 -6.04 11.88
C SER A 389 28.46 -5.35 12.74
N PRO A 390 28.36 -5.70 14.03
CA PRO A 390 27.49 -5.00 14.94
C PRO A 390 27.73 -3.48 14.91
N TYR A 391 26.66 -2.71 15.16
CA TYR A 391 26.76 -1.26 15.24
C TYR A 391 27.73 -0.84 16.35
N GLY A 392 28.76 -0.12 15.97
CA GLY A 392 29.81 0.40 16.88
C GLY A 392 29.84 1.92 16.95
N GLY A 393 28.81 2.60 16.42
CA GLY A 393 28.71 4.07 16.46
C GLY A 393 28.23 4.61 17.79
N SER A 394 28.03 5.92 17.85
CA SER A 394 27.50 6.63 19.01
C SER A 394 26.08 6.18 19.36
N THR A 395 25.78 6.07 20.65
CA THR A 395 24.44 5.75 21.15
C THR A 395 23.59 6.98 21.47
N ALA A 396 24.05 8.18 21.07
CA ALA A 396 23.24 9.38 21.16
C ALA A 396 21.98 9.24 20.29
N LYS A 397 20.89 9.85 20.72
CA LYS A 397 19.57 9.70 20.09
C LYS A 397 19.61 9.96 18.58
N ASP A 398 20.19 11.09 18.17
CA ASP A 398 20.20 11.49 16.76
C ASP A 398 21.07 10.57 15.90
N ASP A 399 22.19 10.06 16.44
CA ASP A 399 23.06 9.12 15.74
C ASP A 399 22.36 7.76 15.53
N LEU A 400 21.62 7.26 16.54
CA LEU A 400 20.84 6.05 16.42
C LEU A 400 19.68 6.21 15.42
N LEU A 401 18.99 7.35 15.44
CA LEU A 401 17.92 7.61 14.46
C LEU A 401 18.47 7.69 13.02
N MET A 402 19.66 8.25 12.82
CA MET A 402 20.34 8.26 11.52
C MET A 402 20.77 6.86 11.08
N GLU A 403 21.26 6.02 12.00
CA GLU A 403 21.57 4.63 11.68
C GLU A 403 20.30 3.85 11.33
N ILE A 404 19.21 4.04 12.06
CA ILE A 404 17.92 3.42 11.74
C ILE A 404 17.43 3.87 10.36
N GLU A 405 17.49 5.18 10.02
CA GLU A 405 17.16 5.67 8.68
C GLU A 405 18.03 4.97 7.62
N THR A 406 19.33 4.81 7.89
CA THR A 406 20.27 4.14 6.99
C THR A 406 19.90 2.67 6.80
N GLN A 407 19.61 1.95 7.90
CA GLN A 407 19.20 0.55 7.82
C GLN A 407 17.83 0.41 7.12
N ARG A 408 16.86 1.29 7.40
CA ARG A 408 15.56 1.30 6.69
C ARG A 408 15.74 1.55 5.20
N ARG A 409 16.59 2.50 4.80
CA ARG A 409 16.89 2.77 3.38
C ARG A 409 17.50 1.55 2.68
N LYS A 410 18.51 0.89 3.30
CA LYS A 410 19.16 -0.30 2.75
C LYS A 410 18.25 -1.54 2.74
N GLU A 411 17.32 -1.61 3.65
CA GLU A 411 16.41 -2.74 3.84
C GLU A 411 15.19 -2.64 2.92
N PHE A 412 14.55 -1.46 2.88
CA PHE A 412 13.23 -1.28 2.28
C PHE A 412 13.25 -0.47 0.98
N PHE A 413 14.42 -0.22 0.39
CA PHE A 413 14.40 0.42 -0.93
C PHE A 413 13.55 -0.39 -1.89
N PHE A 414 12.77 0.30 -2.71
CA PHE A 414 11.89 -0.31 -3.67
C PHE A 414 10.86 -1.29 -3.06
N GLU A 415 10.39 -0.99 -1.87
CA GLU A 415 9.29 -1.71 -1.21
C GLU A 415 8.26 -0.72 -0.67
N GLN A 416 6.98 -0.87 -1.07
CA GLN A 416 5.82 -0.25 -0.44
C GLN A 416 5.92 1.28 -0.25
N GLY A 417 6.82 1.98 -0.94
CA GLY A 417 7.03 3.42 -0.79
C GLY A 417 7.64 3.86 0.54
N HIS A 418 8.28 2.95 1.28
CA HIS A 418 8.86 3.23 2.59
C HIS A 418 9.74 4.49 2.62
N ARG A 419 10.66 4.64 1.65
CA ARG A 419 11.59 5.78 1.62
C ARG A 419 10.88 7.13 1.55
N TRP A 420 9.88 7.26 0.70
CA TRP A 420 9.08 8.48 0.59
C TRP A 420 8.38 8.82 1.90
N MET A 421 7.69 7.83 2.46
CA MET A 421 6.91 8.01 3.68
C MET A 421 7.81 8.24 4.90
N ASP A 422 8.95 7.56 5.01
CA ASP A 422 9.90 7.74 6.11
C ASP A 422 10.48 9.16 6.11
N LEU A 423 10.94 9.67 4.97
CA LEU A 423 11.47 11.03 4.87
C LEU A 423 10.42 12.09 5.20
N ASN A 424 9.18 11.87 4.81
CA ASN A 424 8.10 12.81 5.09
C ASN A 424 7.70 12.81 6.57
N ARG A 425 7.50 11.64 7.19
CA ARG A 425 7.11 11.57 8.60
C ARG A 425 8.20 12.04 9.56
N THR A 426 9.49 11.88 9.19
CA THR A 426 10.63 12.35 10.00
C THR A 426 11.05 13.80 9.69
N GLY A 427 10.33 14.49 8.78
CA GLY A 427 10.64 15.87 8.38
C GLY A 427 11.94 16.01 7.58
N ARG A 428 12.50 14.91 7.06
CA ARG A 428 13.79 14.89 6.36
C ARG A 428 13.71 15.08 4.85
N ALA A 429 12.51 15.04 4.28
CA ALA A 429 12.30 15.12 2.82
C ALA A 429 12.97 16.34 2.19
N ASP A 430 12.81 17.52 2.78
CA ASP A 430 13.42 18.75 2.25
C ASP A 430 14.94 18.70 2.28
N ALA A 431 15.52 18.25 3.39
CA ALA A 431 16.98 18.13 3.54
C ALA A 431 17.63 17.15 2.55
N VAL A 432 16.88 16.14 2.09
CA VAL A 432 17.34 15.14 1.12
C VAL A 432 17.09 15.61 -0.31
N TYR A 433 15.84 15.94 -0.66
CA TYR A 433 15.48 16.15 -2.06
C TYR A 433 15.96 17.50 -2.62
N SER A 434 16.15 18.53 -1.77
CA SER A 434 16.78 19.79 -2.18
C SER A 434 18.25 19.63 -2.60
N LYS A 435 18.90 18.53 -2.21
CA LYS A 435 20.29 18.20 -2.55
C LYS A 435 20.42 17.13 -3.64
N THR A 436 19.37 16.35 -3.88
CA THR A 436 19.37 15.29 -4.90
C THR A 436 19.48 15.89 -6.29
N SER A 437 20.48 15.49 -7.05
CA SER A 437 20.92 16.16 -8.29
C SER A 437 19.82 16.37 -9.32
N TYR A 438 18.96 15.40 -9.52
CA TYR A 438 17.89 15.42 -10.51
C TYR A 438 16.54 15.93 -9.96
N LYS A 439 16.42 16.16 -8.62
CA LYS A 439 15.20 16.67 -7.98
C LYS A 439 15.27 18.14 -7.60
N LYS A 440 16.43 18.64 -7.20
CA LYS A 440 16.65 19.94 -6.58
C LYS A 440 16.08 21.13 -7.37
N VAL A 441 15.95 21.01 -8.68
CA VAL A 441 15.44 22.11 -9.54
C VAL A 441 13.95 22.31 -9.31
N ASN A 442 13.18 21.23 -9.24
CA ASN A 442 11.72 21.27 -9.14
C ASN A 442 11.21 21.00 -7.72
N TRP A 443 12.07 20.51 -6.83
CA TRP A 443 11.66 20.23 -5.45
C TRP A 443 11.25 21.51 -4.74
N LYS A 444 10.11 21.45 -4.08
CA LYS A 444 9.60 22.45 -3.14
C LYS A 444 9.03 21.70 -1.93
N ALA A 445 9.15 22.24 -0.73
CA ALA A 445 8.72 21.58 0.50
C ALA A 445 7.25 21.12 0.47
N PHE A 446 6.35 21.87 -0.18
CA PHE A 446 4.95 21.46 -0.33
C PHE A 446 4.77 20.15 -1.13
N ARG A 447 5.75 19.77 -1.95
CA ARG A 447 5.72 18.53 -2.74
C ARG A 447 5.96 17.28 -1.91
N SER A 448 6.12 17.42 -0.59
CA SER A 448 6.05 16.32 0.37
C SER A 448 4.66 15.64 0.39
N LEU A 449 3.63 16.32 -0.12
CA LEU A 449 2.31 15.76 -0.41
C LEU A 449 2.03 15.82 -1.90
N LEU A 450 1.28 14.87 -2.42
CA LEU A 450 0.79 14.88 -3.79
C LEU A 450 -0.39 15.85 -3.94
N PRO A 451 -0.60 16.44 -5.13
CA PRO A 451 -1.79 17.22 -5.38
C PRO A 451 -3.04 16.34 -5.40
N ILE A 452 -4.16 16.88 -4.91
CA ILE A 452 -5.47 16.25 -5.12
C ILE A 452 -5.75 16.24 -6.64
N PRO A 453 -6.14 15.10 -7.24
CA PRO A 453 -6.35 15.03 -8.67
C PRO A 453 -7.39 16.06 -9.15
N GLU A 454 -7.08 16.80 -10.21
CA GLU A 454 -7.94 17.87 -10.74
C GLU A 454 -9.36 17.38 -11.04
N GLN A 455 -9.49 16.16 -11.59
CA GLN A 455 -10.79 15.56 -11.89
C GLN A 455 -11.63 15.33 -10.63
N GLN A 456 -11.01 15.01 -9.49
CA GLN A 456 -11.73 14.78 -8.23
C GLN A 456 -12.25 16.08 -7.66
N ILE A 457 -11.48 17.17 -7.73
CA ILE A 457 -11.94 18.51 -7.36
C ILE A 457 -13.12 18.95 -8.26
N GLY A 458 -13.04 18.65 -9.56
CA GLY A 458 -14.12 18.92 -10.50
C GLY A 458 -15.42 18.17 -10.19
N ARG A 459 -15.33 16.93 -9.71
CA ARG A 459 -16.47 16.08 -9.33
C ARG A 459 -17.06 16.42 -7.97
N ASN A 460 -16.21 16.75 -6.99
CA ASN A 460 -16.61 17.09 -5.64
C ASN A 460 -16.10 18.49 -5.27
N ARG A 461 -16.98 19.47 -5.29
CA ARG A 461 -16.66 20.88 -4.99
C ARG A 461 -16.36 21.15 -3.51
N SER A 462 -16.55 20.18 -2.63
CA SER A 462 -16.13 20.26 -1.22
C SER A 462 -14.63 19.97 -1.05
N LEU A 463 -13.96 19.48 -2.09
CA LEU A 463 -12.52 19.25 -2.07
C LEU A 463 -11.75 20.55 -2.32
N THR A 464 -10.71 20.74 -1.55
CA THR A 464 -9.71 21.82 -1.73
C THR A 464 -8.38 21.20 -2.13
N GLN A 465 -7.57 21.96 -2.89
CA GLN A 465 -6.23 21.53 -3.28
C GLN A 465 -5.26 21.60 -2.10
N ASN A 466 -4.19 20.82 -2.14
CA ASN A 466 -3.07 20.94 -1.22
C ASN A 466 -2.33 22.27 -1.46
N PRO A 467 -1.86 22.95 -0.39
CA PRO A 467 -1.13 24.21 -0.52
C PRO A 467 0.06 24.10 -1.49
N GLY A 468 0.25 25.12 -2.31
CA GLY A 468 1.31 25.17 -3.32
C GLY A 468 0.95 24.57 -4.68
N TYR A 469 -0.23 23.96 -4.82
CA TYR A 469 -0.76 23.44 -6.08
C TYR A 469 -1.97 24.23 -6.62
N GLU A 470 -2.39 25.29 -5.95
CA GLU A 470 -3.58 26.05 -6.33
C GLU A 470 -3.44 26.79 -7.66
N SER A 471 -2.20 27.00 -8.12
CA SER A 471 -1.88 27.76 -9.34
C SER A 471 -1.43 26.88 -10.51
N TYR A 472 -1.61 25.56 -10.42
CA TYR A 472 -1.14 24.62 -11.44
C TYR A 472 -2.27 23.77 -11.99
#